data_942dfb44d8bfb75fee868c6324e622ec
#
_entry.id   942dfb44d8bfb75fee868c6324e622ec
#
_cell.length_a   1.000
_cell.length_b   1.000
_cell.length_c   1.000
_cell.angle_alpha   90.00
_cell.angle_beta   90.00
_cell.angle_gamma   90.00
#
_symmetry.space_group_name_H-M   'P 1'
#
loop_
_entity.id
_entity.type
_entity.pdbx_description
1 polymer ?
#
loop_
_entity_poly.entity_id
_entity_poly.type
_entity_poly.pdbx_seq_one_letter_code
_entity_poly.pdbx_strand_id
1 'polypeptide(L)'
;SVRVQNMAFDNFLYAGYEAYAAMTINRDPMLQKHLRKVAEEDFAFATEKFEREGFDLFKQMYEHSYNTSESQYMATISWSASMLYKLTGKAYYAEKAAEAIQYVLACQRTEPLQDPEKTCGFFYRDQSGKSIVHYIHQSREQVYMQAMTLLCETQKQHPDYQKWVNSIQLYGNYLKGLMKYTRPYGMIPSGVYHAEEYSDSASFYALHLFPPANARQLYTEQVKRGVKLDKEHYLKRFPVWFSIFNGNTAIH
;
A
#
# COMPACT_ATOMS: atom_id res chain seq x y z
N SER A 1 24.24 -11.13 12.14
CA SER A 1 23.73 -12.35 11.52
C SER A 1 22.73 -11.96 10.42
N VAL A 2 23.01 -12.35 9.19
CA VAL A 2 22.04 -12.20 8.10
C VAL A 2 20.94 -13.24 8.34
N ARG A 3 19.71 -12.79 8.62
CA ARG A 3 18.54 -13.67 8.62
C ARG A 3 18.01 -13.72 7.20
N VAL A 4 18.11 -14.86 6.56
CA VAL A 4 17.39 -15.11 5.31
C VAL A 4 15.95 -15.49 5.71
N GLN A 5 15.02 -14.57 5.52
CA GLN A 5 13.60 -14.87 5.68
C GLN A 5 13.02 -15.04 4.28
N ASN A 6 12.58 -16.25 3.98
CA ASN A 6 11.93 -16.54 2.71
C ASN A 6 10.43 -16.24 2.84
N MET A 7 10.09 -14.95 2.83
CA MET A 7 8.71 -14.48 2.97
C MET A 7 7.98 -14.56 1.63
N ALA A 8 6.71 -14.98 1.66
CA ALA A 8 5.89 -14.97 0.45
C ALA A 8 5.72 -13.55 -0.09
N PHE A 9 5.58 -12.55 0.79
CA PHE A 9 5.49 -11.15 0.40
C PHE A 9 6.68 -10.69 -0.46
N ASP A 10 7.90 -10.98 -0.02
CA ASP A 10 9.11 -10.57 -0.75
C ASP A 10 9.20 -11.27 -2.11
N ASN A 11 8.85 -12.55 -2.17
CA ASN A 11 8.86 -13.30 -3.43
C ASN A 11 7.78 -12.78 -4.40
N PHE A 12 6.58 -12.41 -3.95
CA PHE A 12 5.62 -11.70 -4.81
C PHE A 12 6.19 -10.40 -5.36
N LEU A 13 6.81 -9.61 -4.50
CA LEU A 13 7.38 -8.32 -4.88
C LEU A 13 8.51 -8.50 -5.90
N TYR A 14 9.42 -9.44 -5.68
CA TYR A 14 10.51 -9.74 -6.60
C TYR A 14 10.00 -10.28 -7.93
N ALA A 15 9.03 -11.20 -7.92
CA ALA A 15 8.41 -11.71 -9.14
C ALA A 15 7.88 -10.57 -10.04
N GLY A 16 7.25 -9.55 -9.45
CA GLY A 16 6.79 -8.37 -10.19
C GLY A 16 7.94 -7.55 -10.78
N TYR A 17 9.01 -7.31 -10.01
CA TYR A 17 10.18 -6.58 -10.51
C TYR A 17 10.96 -7.36 -11.56
N GLU A 18 11.11 -8.65 -11.42
CA GLU A 18 11.76 -9.54 -12.40
C GLU A 18 10.98 -9.59 -13.70
N ALA A 19 9.63 -9.68 -13.61
CA ALA A 19 8.77 -9.58 -14.77
C ALA A 19 8.93 -8.23 -15.48
N TYR A 20 8.99 -7.13 -14.73
CA TYR A 20 9.24 -5.80 -15.29
C TYR A 20 10.63 -5.72 -15.95
N ALA A 21 11.67 -6.23 -15.29
CA ALA A 21 13.03 -6.26 -15.81
C ALA A 21 13.11 -7.12 -17.09
N ALA A 22 12.45 -8.28 -17.13
CA ALA A 22 12.37 -9.13 -18.32
C ALA A 22 11.74 -8.44 -19.52
N MET A 23 10.77 -7.54 -19.30
CA MET A 23 10.15 -6.74 -20.38
C MET A 23 11.01 -5.56 -20.83
N THR A 24 11.88 -5.05 -19.96
CA THR A 24 12.63 -3.81 -20.19
C THR A 24 14.01 -4.06 -20.77
N ILE A 25 14.66 -5.16 -20.38
CA ILE A 25 15.97 -5.56 -20.90
C ILE A 25 15.81 -6.08 -22.33
N ASN A 26 16.38 -5.37 -23.30
CA ASN A 26 16.23 -5.71 -24.72
C ASN A 26 17.55 -6.13 -25.41
N ARG A 27 18.68 -6.08 -24.70
CA ARG A 27 20.02 -6.36 -25.24
C ARG A 27 20.63 -7.68 -24.80
N ASP A 28 19.98 -8.39 -23.88
CA ASP A 28 20.43 -9.68 -23.37
C ASP A 28 19.26 -10.69 -23.32
N PRO A 29 19.06 -11.45 -24.44
CA PRO A 29 17.97 -12.43 -24.50
C PRO A 29 18.11 -13.57 -23.48
N MET A 30 19.33 -13.91 -23.07
CA MET A 30 19.55 -14.97 -22.08
C MET A 30 19.12 -14.50 -20.69
N LEU A 31 19.51 -13.29 -20.29
CA LEU A 31 19.09 -12.69 -19.04
C LEU A 31 17.56 -12.47 -19.03
N GLN A 32 16.99 -12.00 -20.13
CA GLN A 32 15.56 -11.83 -20.30
C GLN A 32 14.78 -13.14 -20.05
N LYS A 33 15.25 -14.23 -20.68
CA LYS A 33 14.68 -15.57 -20.50
C LYS A 33 14.83 -16.06 -19.05
N HIS A 34 15.98 -15.81 -18.44
CA HIS A 34 16.24 -16.18 -17.05
C HIS A 34 15.30 -15.45 -16.10
N LEU A 35 15.20 -14.11 -16.22
CA LEU A 35 14.31 -13.30 -15.39
C LEU A 35 12.84 -13.70 -15.52
N ARG A 36 12.38 -14.00 -16.75
CA ARG A 36 11.03 -14.52 -16.96
C ARG A 36 10.79 -15.81 -16.19
N LYS A 37 11.75 -16.74 -16.24
CA LYS A 37 11.65 -18.02 -15.52
C LYS A 37 11.59 -17.81 -14.02
N VAL A 38 12.51 -17.01 -13.46
CA VAL A 38 12.57 -16.75 -12.01
C VAL A 38 11.32 -16.04 -11.53
N ALA A 39 10.81 -15.04 -12.26
CA ALA A 39 9.56 -14.36 -11.93
C ALA A 39 8.37 -15.33 -11.82
N GLU A 40 8.24 -16.29 -12.73
CA GLU A 40 7.17 -17.30 -12.66
C GLU A 40 7.38 -18.27 -11.49
N GLU A 41 8.63 -18.67 -11.19
CA GLU A 41 8.98 -19.56 -10.09
C GLU A 41 8.74 -18.88 -8.72
N ASP A 42 9.18 -17.63 -8.56
CA ASP A 42 8.98 -16.86 -7.32
C ASP A 42 7.50 -16.58 -7.05
N PHE A 43 6.73 -16.26 -8.08
CA PHE A 43 5.28 -16.09 -7.92
C PHE A 43 4.58 -17.39 -7.52
N ALA A 44 4.95 -18.51 -8.13
CA ALA A 44 4.38 -19.82 -7.81
C ALA A 44 4.71 -20.22 -6.36
N PHE A 45 5.99 -20.08 -5.96
CA PHE A 45 6.42 -20.32 -4.58
C PHE A 45 5.67 -19.45 -3.57
N ALA A 46 5.57 -18.14 -3.86
CA ALA A 46 4.88 -17.19 -2.99
C ALA A 46 3.40 -17.53 -2.86
N THR A 47 2.75 -17.94 -3.95
CA THR A 47 1.34 -18.35 -3.96
C THR A 47 1.12 -19.59 -3.08
N GLU A 48 1.91 -20.65 -3.29
CA GLU A 48 1.82 -21.85 -2.47
C GLU A 48 2.05 -21.57 -0.98
N LYS A 49 3.04 -20.76 -0.66
CA LYS A 49 3.35 -20.38 0.70
C LYS A 49 2.21 -19.54 1.32
N PHE A 50 1.68 -18.58 0.59
CA PHE A 50 0.59 -17.73 1.05
C PHE A 50 -0.71 -18.52 1.28
N GLU A 51 -1.05 -19.45 0.38
CA GLU A 51 -2.21 -20.32 0.51
C GLU A 51 -2.11 -21.26 1.74
N ARG A 52 -0.89 -21.66 2.10
CA ARG A 52 -0.65 -22.52 3.27
C ARG A 52 -0.56 -21.76 4.59
N GLU A 53 0.08 -20.58 4.61
CA GLU A 53 0.49 -19.89 5.84
C GLU A 53 -0.24 -18.56 6.06
N GLY A 54 -0.93 -18.03 5.05
CA GLY A 54 -1.57 -16.72 5.09
C GLY A 54 -0.58 -15.57 5.05
N PHE A 55 -0.96 -14.43 5.63
CA PHE A 55 -0.15 -13.22 5.66
C PHE A 55 1.08 -13.37 6.56
N ASP A 56 2.27 -13.42 5.97
CA ASP A 56 3.55 -13.39 6.66
C ASP A 56 4.01 -11.94 6.93
N LEU A 57 3.17 -11.21 7.67
CA LEU A 57 3.44 -9.81 7.99
C LEU A 57 4.65 -9.68 8.91
N PHE A 58 5.61 -8.87 8.49
CA PHE A 58 6.80 -8.62 9.27
C PHE A 58 6.49 -7.70 10.46
N LYS A 59 6.77 -8.16 11.67
CA LYS A 59 6.43 -7.46 12.93
C LYS A 59 7.65 -6.98 13.70
N GLN A 60 8.82 -6.83 13.06
CA GLN A 60 10.00 -6.38 13.79
C GLN A 60 10.01 -4.87 13.97
N MET A 61 10.35 -4.47 15.18
CA MET A 61 10.18 -3.18 15.80
C MET A 61 10.97 -2.01 15.16
N TYR A 62 12.03 -2.27 14.43
CA TYR A 62 12.91 -1.24 13.86
C TYR A 62 13.01 -1.27 12.34
N GLU A 63 12.18 -2.05 11.68
CA GLU A 63 12.21 -2.15 10.22
C GLU A 63 10.96 -1.51 9.63
N HIS A 64 10.96 -0.20 9.57
CA HIS A 64 9.86 0.60 9.00
C HIS A 64 9.51 0.23 7.57
N SER A 65 10.53 -0.22 6.82
CA SER A 65 10.37 -0.62 5.42
C SER A 65 9.43 -1.81 5.23
N TYR A 66 9.21 -2.57 6.28
CA TYR A 66 8.42 -3.80 6.24
C TYR A 66 7.11 -3.72 7.00
N ASN A 67 6.69 -2.54 7.41
CA ASN A 67 5.38 -2.36 8.03
C ASN A 67 4.27 -2.47 6.96
N THR A 68 4.19 -3.63 6.35
CA THR A 68 3.21 -3.93 5.32
C THR A 68 1.91 -4.39 5.97
N SER A 69 0.80 -3.78 5.58
CA SER A 69 -0.54 -4.21 5.96
C SER A 69 -1.07 -5.29 5.03
N GLU A 70 -2.14 -5.99 5.45
CA GLU A 70 -2.80 -6.99 4.60
C GLU A 70 -3.27 -6.38 3.28
N SER A 71 -3.85 -5.17 3.31
CA SER A 71 -4.29 -4.49 2.08
C SER A 71 -3.13 -4.15 1.14
N GLN A 72 -1.97 -3.75 1.67
CA GLN A 72 -0.77 -3.51 0.86
C GLN A 72 -0.19 -4.82 0.32
N TYR A 73 -0.26 -5.88 1.11
CA TYR A 73 0.13 -7.22 0.69
C TYR A 73 -0.69 -7.66 -0.54
N MET A 74 -2.01 -7.58 -0.46
CA MET A 74 -2.91 -7.95 -1.55
C MET A 74 -2.74 -7.05 -2.78
N ALA A 75 -2.47 -5.76 -2.59
CA ALA A 75 -2.12 -4.86 -3.68
C ALA A 75 -0.80 -5.28 -4.36
N THR A 76 0.19 -5.74 -3.59
CA THR A 76 1.44 -6.26 -4.14
C THR A 76 1.22 -7.53 -4.96
N ILE A 77 0.40 -8.47 -4.47
CA ILE A 77 0.02 -9.66 -5.25
C ILE A 77 -0.65 -9.26 -6.58
N SER A 78 -1.63 -8.34 -6.51
CA SER A 78 -2.34 -7.86 -7.70
C SER A 78 -1.39 -7.21 -8.71
N TRP A 79 -0.47 -6.36 -8.24
CA TRP A 79 0.52 -5.71 -9.08
C TRP A 79 1.47 -6.72 -9.73
N SER A 80 2.02 -7.64 -8.95
CA SER A 80 2.95 -8.66 -9.45
C SER A 80 2.31 -9.61 -10.45
N ALA A 81 1.09 -10.06 -10.16
CA ALA A 81 0.31 -10.88 -11.07
C ALA A 81 0.00 -10.13 -12.39
N SER A 82 -0.34 -8.84 -12.32
CA SER A 82 -0.55 -8.02 -13.52
C SER A 82 0.72 -7.85 -14.34
N MET A 83 1.89 -7.72 -13.70
CA MET A 83 3.19 -7.69 -14.40
C MET A 83 3.48 -9.02 -15.10
N LEU A 84 3.22 -10.15 -14.43
CA LEU A 84 3.37 -11.47 -15.01
C LEU A 84 2.36 -11.72 -16.15
N TYR A 85 1.14 -11.23 -16.03
CA TYR A 85 0.18 -11.28 -17.11
C TYR A 85 0.67 -10.50 -18.33
N LYS A 86 1.18 -9.29 -18.13
CA LYS A 86 1.75 -8.47 -19.21
C LYS A 86 2.96 -9.14 -19.87
N LEU A 87 3.81 -9.81 -19.09
CA LEU A 87 4.97 -10.54 -19.59
C LEU A 87 4.63 -11.82 -20.34
N THR A 88 3.63 -12.59 -19.87
CA THR A 88 3.40 -13.97 -20.30
C THR A 88 2.14 -14.17 -21.14
N GLY A 89 1.13 -13.31 -20.95
CA GLY A 89 -0.22 -13.48 -21.53
C GLY A 89 -1.05 -14.60 -20.89
N LYS A 90 -0.58 -15.24 -19.81
CA LYS A 90 -1.29 -16.37 -19.17
C LYS A 90 -2.48 -15.86 -18.36
N ALA A 91 -3.70 -16.31 -18.67
CA ALA A 91 -4.95 -15.89 -18.01
C ALA A 91 -4.92 -16.09 -16.49
N TYR A 92 -4.25 -17.12 -16.00
CA TYR A 92 -4.04 -17.39 -14.58
C TYR A 92 -3.58 -16.15 -13.80
N TYR A 93 -2.61 -15.39 -14.34
CA TYR A 93 -2.12 -14.20 -13.67
C TYR A 93 -3.12 -13.05 -13.72
N ALA A 94 -3.89 -12.93 -14.79
CA ALA A 94 -4.97 -11.93 -14.87
C ALA A 94 -6.05 -12.18 -13.82
N GLU A 95 -6.44 -13.45 -13.64
CA GLU A 95 -7.41 -13.89 -12.63
C GLU A 95 -6.90 -13.63 -11.21
N LYS A 96 -5.65 -14.02 -10.91
CA LYS A 96 -5.03 -13.77 -9.60
C LYS A 96 -4.92 -12.27 -9.28
N ALA A 97 -4.62 -11.45 -10.28
CA ALA A 97 -4.56 -9.99 -10.10
C ALA A 97 -5.95 -9.40 -9.77
N ALA A 98 -6.98 -9.82 -10.50
CA ALA A 98 -8.35 -9.36 -10.29
C ALA A 98 -8.95 -9.89 -8.98
N GLU A 99 -8.58 -11.11 -8.54
CA GLU A 99 -8.97 -11.68 -7.26
C GLU A 99 -8.36 -10.88 -6.09
N ALA A 100 -7.04 -10.66 -6.13
CA ALA A 100 -6.33 -9.98 -5.06
C ALA A 100 -6.80 -8.53 -4.85
N ILE A 101 -7.12 -7.79 -5.92
CA ILE A 101 -7.55 -6.40 -5.81
C ILE A 101 -8.92 -6.24 -5.14
N GLN A 102 -9.78 -7.28 -5.10
CA GLN A 102 -11.06 -7.20 -4.39
C GLN A 102 -10.87 -6.94 -2.90
N TYR A 103 -9.85 -7.56 -2.30
CA TYR A 103 -9.50 -7.29 -0.91
C TYR A 103 -9.14 -5.82 -0.70
N VAL A 104 -8.35 -5.25 -1.60
CA VAL A 104 -7.93 -3.83 -1.53
C VAL A 104 -9.14 -2.90 -1.66
N LEU A 105 -10.04 -3.17 -2.61
CA LEU A 105 -11.26 -2.38 -2.79
C LEU A 105 -12.14 -2.41 -1.54
N ALA A 106 -12.23 -3.56 -0.86
CA ALA A 106 -12.95 -3.69 0.41
C ALA A 106 -12.30 -2.91 1.57
N CYS A 107 -11.01 -2.59 1.46
CA CYS A 107 -10.29 -1.77 2.44
C CYS A 107 -10.37 -0.27 2.17
N GLN A 108 -10.97 0.18 1.06
CA GLN A 108 -11.07 1.61 0.77
C GLN A 108 -12.28 2.24 1.48
N ARG A 109 -12.05 3.33 2.20
CA ARG A 109 -13.13 4.14 2.79
C ARG A 109 -13.90 4.87 1.69
N THR A 110 -15.15 4.49 1.47
CA THR A 110 -16.04 5.14 0.49
C THR A 110 -16.95 6.19 1.14
N GLU A 111 -17.33 5.98 2.39
CA GLU A 111 -18.21 6.88 3.13
C GLU A 111 -17.46 8.12 3.61
N PRO A 112 -17.95 9.34 3.29
CA PRO A 112 -17.32 10.58 3.71
C PRO A 112 -17.31 10.75 5.24
N LEU A 113 -16.24 11.35 5.76
CA LEU A 113 -16.19 11.86 7.13
C LEU A 113 -17.07 13.09 7.29
N GLN A 114 -17.27 13.54 8.53
CA GLN A 114 -18.12 14.70 8.85
C GLN A 114 -17.38 16.05 8.76
N ASP A 115 -16.21 16.07 8.10
CA ASP A 115 -15.43 17.28 7.88
C ASP A 115 -15.96 18.11 6.69
N PRO A 116 -15.56 19.41 6.56
CA PRO A 116 -15.99 20.27 5.46
C PRO A 116 -15.62 19.76 4.06
N GLU A 117 -14.50 19.03 3.94
CA GLU A 117 -14.03 18.49 2.67
C GLU A 117 -14.62 17.11 2.34
N LYS A 118 -15.48 16.58 3.23
CA LYS A 118 -16.08 15.25 3.05
C LYS A 118 -15.04 14.17 2.76
N THR A 119 -13.98 14.17 3.57
CA THR A 119 -12.81 13.32 3.38
C THR A 119 -13.19 11.84 3.33
N CYS A 120 -12.82 11.18 2.23
CA CYS A 120 -12.96 9.74 2.01
C CYS A 120 -11.96 9.29 0.96
N GLY A 121 -11.82 7.99 0.74
CA GLY A 121 -10.92 7.44 -0.29
C GLY A 121 -9.59 6.90 0.22
N PHE A 122 -9.27 7.09 1.49
CA PHE A 122 -8.10 6.47 2.12
C PHE A 122 -8.31 4.96 2.33
N PHE A 123 -7.21 4.25 2.57
CA PHE A 123 -7.24 2.81 2.76
C PHE A 123 -7.04 2.42 4.22
N TYR A 124 -7.78 1.40 4.63
CA TYR A 124 -7.53 0.68 5.88
C TYR A 124 -6.46 -0.39 5.68
N ARG A 125 -5.79 -0.75 6.76
CA ARG A 125 -4.74 -1.78 6.76
C ARG A 125 -5.28 -3.18 6.49
N ASP A 126 -6.52 -3.42 6.88
CA ASP A 126 -7.27 -4.66 6.68
C ASP A 126 -8.77 -4.37 6.57
N GLN A 127 -9.56 -5.41 6.30
CA GLN A 127 -11.01 -5.30 6.13
C GLN A 127 -11.78 -4.99 7.43
N SER A 128 -11.14 -5.01 8.60
CA SER A 128 -11.80 -4.65 9.86
C SER A 128 -12.16 -3.15 9.91
N GLY A 129 -11.52 -2.32 9.11
CA GLY A 129 -11.74 -0.88 9.08
C GLY A 129 -11.28 -0.13 10.34
N LYS A 130 -10.41 -0.75 11.15
CA LYS A 130 -9.97 -0.18 12.44
C LYS A 130 -8.67 0.59 12.34
N SER A 131 -7.83 0.25 11.38
CA SER A 131 -6.49 0.79 11.21
C SER A 131 -6.33 1.41 9.84
N ILE A 132 -5.88 2.66 9.80
CA ILE A 132 -5.70 3.42 8.56
C ILE A 132 -4.26 3.29 8.08
N VAL A 133 -4.06 3.19 6.76
CA VAL A 133 -2.73 3.30 6.16
C VAL A 133 -2.34 4.76 6.07
N HIS A 134 -1.15 5.09 6.54
CA HIS A 134 -0.65 6.45 6.61
C HIS A 134 0.53 6.70 5.67
N TYR A 135 0.62 7.92 5.15
CA TYR A 135 1.84 8.40 4.49
C TYR A 135 2.92 8.68 5.52
N ILE A 136 3.70 7.65 5.80
CA ILE A 136 4.91 7.75 6.58
C ILE A 136 6.11 7.38 5.72
N HIS A 137 7.29 7.70 6.17
CA HIS A 137 8.51 7.25 5.55
C HIS A 137 8.44 5.73 5.28
N GLN A 138 8.58 5.33 4.02
CA GLN A 138 8.53 3.93 3.57
C GLN A 138 7.17 3.21 3.68
N SER A 139 6.07 3.93 3.72
CA SER A 139 4.73 3.34 3.85
C SER A 139 4.26 2.50 2.66
N ARG A 140 4.86 2.65 1.49
CA ARG A 140 4.50 1.96 0.24
C ARG A 140 3.02 2.12 -0.17
N GLU A 141 2.36 3.19 0.20
CA GLU A 141 0.96 3.43 -0.18
C GLU A 141 0.72 3.54 -1.68
N GLN A 142 1.76 3.90 -2.44
CA GLN A 142 1.71 3.94 -3.89
C GLN A 142 1.33 2.59 -4.52
N VAL A 143 1.51 1.47 -3.84
CA VAL A 143 1.22 0.13 -4.37
C VAL A 143 -0.25 -0.04 -4.76
N TYR A 144 -1.19 0.63 -4.07
CA TYR A 144 -2.60 0.60 -4.41
C TYR A 144 -2.85 1.16 -5.81
N MET A 145 -2.27 2.32 -6.08
CA MET A 145 -2.42 2.97 -7.38
C MET A 145 -1.65 2.24 -8.47
N GLN A 146 -0.47 1.72 -8.17
CA GLN A 146 0.31 0.90 -9.09
C GLN A 146 -0.46 -0.36 -9.51
N ALA A 147 -1.05 -1.06 -8.55
CA ALA A 147 -1.84 -2.26 -8.82
C ALA A 147 -3.09 -1.95 -9.68
N MET A 148 -3.89 -0.97 -9.28
CA MET A 148 -5.13 -0.65 -9.97
C MET A 148 -4.91 -0.03 -11.35
N THR A 149 -3.89 0.82 -11.52
CA THR A 149 -3.58 1.38 -12.83
C THR A 149 -3.09 0.31 -13.79
N LEU A 150 -2.26 -0.63 -13.33
CA LEU A 150 -1.79 -1.74 -14.15
C LEU A 150 -2.92 -2.72 -14.51
N LEU A 151 -3.85 -2.97 -13.60
CA LEU A 151 -5.08 -3.73 -13.90
C LEU A 151 -5.91 -3.03 -14.99
N CYS A 152 -6.13 -1.72 -14.88
CA CYS A 152 -6.85 -0.95 -15.89
C CYS A 152 -6.12 -0.96 -17.25
N GLU A 153 -4.79 -0.98 -17.24
CA GLU A 153 -4.00 -1.08 -18.47
C GLU A 153 -4.14 -2.44 -19.15
N THR A 154 -4.08 -3.50 -18.35
CA THR A 154 -3.97 -4.88 -18.86
C THR A 154 -5.31 -5.59 -19.06
N GLN A 155 -6.38 -5.15 -18.39
CA GLN A 155 -7.67 -5.84 -18.37
C GLN A 155 -8.86 -4.90 -18.63
N LYS A 156 -8.80 -4.12 -19.70
CA LYS A 156 -9.80 -3.10 -20.07
C LYS A 156 -11.22 -3.66 -20.27
N GLN A 157 -11.37 -4.93 -20.58
CA GLN A 157 -12.66 -5.59 -20.81
C GLN A 157 -13.17 -6.34 -19.57
N HIS A 158 -12.47 -6.26 -18.43
CA HIS A 158 -12.89 -6.94 -17.22
C HIS A 158 -14.20 -6.33 -16.67
N PRO A 159 -15.15 -7.14 -16.17
CA PRO A 159 -16.42 -6.63 -15.61
C PRO A 159 -16.24 -5.58 -14.51
N ASP A 160 -15.17 -5.70 -13.71
CA ASP A 160 -14.86 -4.79 -12.60
C ASP A 160 -13.99 -3.57 -13.01
N TYR A 161 -13.68 -3.40 -14.28
CA TYR A 161 -12.85 -2.28 -14.76
C TYR A 161 -13.29 -0.92 -14.18
N GLN A 162 -14.61 -0.64 -14.23
CA GLN A 162 -15.13 0.63 -13.72
C GLN A 162 -15.00 0.77 -12.21
N LYS A 163 -15.03 -0.33 -11.44
CA LYS A 163 -14.79 -0.29 -10.00
C LYS A 163 -13.34 0.16 -9.69
N TRP A 164 -12.38 -0.34 -10.47
CA TRP A 164 -10.96 0.05 -10.32
C TRP A 164 -10.75 1.52 -10.67
N VAL A 165 -11.33 1.99 -11.76
CA VAL A 165 -11.29 3.41 -12.17
C VAL A 165 -11.91 4.30 -11.09
N ASN A 166 -13.06 3.94 -10.55
CA ASN A 166 -13.73 4.69 -9.49
C ASN A 166 -12.88 4.75 -8.22
N SER A 167 -12.23 3.65 -7.84
CA SER A 167 -11.33 3.60 -6.68
C SER A 167 -10.12 4.53 -6.86
N ILE A 168 -9.50 4.53 -8.05
CA ILE A 168 -8.40 5.45 -8.39
C ILE A 168 -8.85 6.91 -8.29
N GLN A 169 -10.01 7.24 -8.85
CA GLN A 169 -10.57 8.59 -8.82
C GLN A 169 -10.87 9.05 -7.38
N LEU A 170 -11.44 8.16 -6.57
CA LEU A 170 -11.77 8.43 -5.18
C LEU A 170 -10.51 8.74 -4.38
N TYR A 171 -9.45 7.94 -4.57
CA TYR A 171 -8.16 8.19 -3.93
C TYR A 171 -7.50 9.49 -4.40
N GLY A 172 -7.56 9.79 -5.69
CA GLY A 172 -7.09 11.06 -6.23
C GLY A 172 -7.82 12.27 -5.65
N ASN A 173 -9.13 12.15 -5.43
CA ASN A 173 -9.94 13.19 -4.78
C ASN A 173 -9.58 13.34 -3.30
N TYR A 174 -9.32 12.23 -2.60
CA TYR A 174 -8.78 12.23 -1.23
C TYR A 174 -7.50 13.06 -1.12
N LEU A 175 -6.50 12.78 -1.96
CA LEU A 175 -5.24 13.51 -1.95
C LEU A 175 -5.44 15.01 -2.22
N LYS A 176 -6.26 15.36 -3.22
CA LYS A 176 -6.60 16.77 -3.53
C LYS A 176 -7.30 17.46 -2.37
N GLY A 177 -8.18 16.75 -1.67
CA GLY A 177 -8.86 17.25 -0.47
C GLY A 177 -7.87 17.55 0.65
N LEU A 178 -6.93 16.63 0.92
CA LEU A 178 -5.91 16.79 1.95
C LEU A 178 -4.99 17.98 1.69
N MET A 179 -4.65 18.27 0.43
CA MET A 179 -3.79 19.40 0.05
C MET A 179 -4.38 20.76 0.46
N LYS A 180 -5.70 20.85 0.64
CA LYS A 180 -6.34 22.08 1.11
C LYS A 180 -5.98 22.46 2.55
N TYR A 181 -5.69 21.44 3.38
CA TYR A 181 -5.29 21.65 4.78
C TYR A 181 -3.82 22.08 4.95
N THR A 182 -3.03 22.02 3.89
CA THR A 182 -1.60 22.40 3.90
C THR A 182 -1.31 23.71 3.17
N ARG A 183 -2.35 24.50 2.86
CA ARG A 183 -2.17 25.82 2.23
C ARG A 183 -1.25 26.74 3.07
N PRO A 184 -0.46 27.60 2.44
CA PRO A 184 -0.46 27.93 1.00
C PRO A 184 0.34 26.96 0.12
N TYR A 185 1.07 26.01 0.69
CA TYR A 185 2.00 25.15 -0.04
C TYR A 185 1.30 24.03 -0.83
N GLY A 186 0.11 23.59 -0.39
CA GLY A 186 -0.66 22.55 -1.07
C GLY A 186 0.04 21.18 -1.13
N MET A 187 0.83 20.85 -0.12
CA MET A 187 1.54 19.58 -0.06
C MET A 187 0.65 18.49 0.51
N ILE A 188 0.87 17.24 0.09
CA ILE A 188 0.15 16.09 0.64
C ILE A 188 0.64 15.85 2.08
N PRO A 189 -0.23 15.94 3.09
CA PRO A 189 0.13 15.60 4.46
C PRO A 189 0.18 14.08 4.66
N SER A 190 0.61 13.61 5.83
CA SER A 190 0.76 12.18 6.10
C SER A 190 -0.54 11.38 6.11
N GLY A 191 -1.69 12.02 6.06
CA GLY A 191 -2.97 11.36 5.95
C GLY A 191 -3.87 11.48 7.17
N VAL A 192 -4.98 10.74 7.14
CA VAL A 192 -5.98 10.66 8.20
C VAL A 192 -5.55 9.65 9.24
N TYR A 193 -5.72 9.97 10.51
CA TYR A 193 -5.42 9.12 11.67
C TYR A 193 -6.66 8.98 12.54
N HIS A 194 -6.88 7.79 13.06
CA HIS A 194 -7.87 7.55 14.08
C HIS A 194 -7.25 7.77 15.47
N ALA A 195 -7.87 8.58 16.33
CA ALA A 195 -7.27 8.96 17.61
C ALA A 195 -7.05 7.78 18.57
N GLU A 196 -7.91 6.76 18.50
CA GLU A 196 -7.82 5.56 19.33
C GLU A 196 -7.04 4.42 18.66
N GLU A 197 -6.57 4.63 17.43
CA GLU A 197 -5.79 3.65 16.70
C GLU A 197 -4.40 3.53 17.30
N TYR A 198 -4.04 2.34 17.72
CA TYR A 198 -2.73 2.01 18.23
C TYR A 198 -2.13 0.76 17.56
N SER A 199 -2.61 0.44 16.38
CA SER A 199 -2.16 -0.75 15.65
C SER A 199 -0.90 -0.49 14.83
N ASP A 200 -0.61 0.77 14.52
CA ASP A 200 0.65 1.14 13.90
C ASP A 200 1.74 1.34 14.95
N SER A 201 1.97 0.29 15.72
CA SER A 201 3.05 0.25 16.70
C SER A 201 4.41 0.49 16.06
N ALA A 202 4.62 0.05 14.81
CA ALA A 202 5.88 0.23 14.13
C ALA A 202 6.21 1.70 13.89
N SER A 203 5.26 2.53 13.45
CA SER A 203 5.47 3.96 13.26
C SER A 203 5.74 4.70 14.56
N PHE A 204 5.09 4.30 15.63
CA PHE A 204 5.27 4.92 16.94
C PHE A 204 6.52 4.41 17.65
N TYR A 205 6.76 3.08 17.62
CA TYR A 205 7.90 2.44 18.26
C TYR A 205 9.21 2.61 17.51
N ALA A 206 9.15 3.01 16.28
CA ALA A 206 10.34 3.32 15.49
C ALA A 206 11.25 4.36 16.13
N LEU A 207 10.67 5.26 16.90
CA LEU A 207 11.40 6.26 17.66
C LEU A 207 11.86 5.75 19.03
N HIS A 208 11.41 4.58 19.46
CA HIS A 208 11.66 4.05 20.78
C HIS A 208 11.93 2.54 20.74
N LEU A 209 13.16 2.14 20.93
CA LEU A 209 13.55 0.72 21.12
C LEU A 209 12.75 0.06 22.26
N PHE A 210 12.37 0.86 23.26
CA PHE A 210 11.54 0.45 24.39
C PHE A 210 10.39 1.45 24.52
N PRO A 211 9.16 1.11 24.08
CA PRO A 211 8.04 2.03 24.21
C PRO A 211 7.75 2.32 25.68
N PRO A 212 7.51 3.58 26.04
CA PRO A 212 7.14 3.93 27.39
C PRO A 212 5.79 3.31 27.79
N ALA A 213 5.57 3.08 29.08
CA ALA A 213 4.33 2.46 29.58
C ALA A 213 3.06 3.23 29.17
N ASN A 214 3.17 4.53 28.94
CA ASN A 214 2.07 5.40 28.48
C ASN A 214 2.08 5.66 26.97
N ALA A 215 2.74 4.80 26.19
CA ALA A 215 2.91 4.99 24.73
C ALA A 215 1.58 5.23 23.99
N ARG A 216 0.51 4.52 24.38
CA ARG A 216 -0.83 4.71 23.81
C ARG A 216 -1.38 6.12 24.06
N GLN A 217 -1.25 6.61 25.29
CA GLN A 217 -1.66 7.97 25.63
C GLN A 217 -0.89 9.01 24.83
N LEU A 218 0.44 8.87 24.75
CA LEU A 218 1.30 9.78 23.97
C LEU A 218 0.94 9.76 22.48
N TYR A 219 0.64 8.60 21.93
CA TYR A 219 0.17 8.47 20.55
C TYR A 219 -1.14 9.24 20.34
N THR A 220 -2.14 9.00 21.17
CA THR A 220 -3.45 9.67 21.12
C THR A 220 -3.31 11.18 21.21
N GLU A 221 -2.50 11.67 22.15
CA GLU A 221 -2.23 13.11 22.32
C GLU A 221 -1.55 13.71 21.09
N GLN A 222 -0.60 12.99 20.49
CA GLN A 222 0.08 13.43 19.28
C GLN A 222 -0.85 13.50 18.08
N VAL A 223 -1.74 12.53 17.91
CA VAL A 223 -2.74 12.53 16.84
C VAL A 223 -3.72 13.70 17.03
N LYS A 224 -4.21 13.93 18.26
CA LYS A 224 -5.13 15.02 18.58
C LYS A 224 -4.56 16.43 18.42
N ARG A 225 -3.25 16.59 18.28
CA ARG A 225 -2.61 17.87 17.88
C ARG A 225 -2.78 18.20 16.39
N GLY A 226 -3.27 17.25 15.59
CA GLY A 226 -3.60 17.45 14.19
C GLY A 226 -4.84 18.29 13.95
N VAL A 227 -5.25 18.39 12.69
CA VAL A 227 -6.52 19.01 12.34
C VAL A 227 -7.64 18.01 12.61
N LYS A 228 -8.60 18.39 13.45
CA LYS A 228 -9.78 17.57 13.71
C LYS A 228 -10.67 17.54 12.46
N LEU A 229 -10.98 16.35 11.96
CA LEU A 229 -11.89 16.14 10.85
C LEU A 229 -13.29 15.82 11.35
N ASP A 230 -13.40 14.87 12.27
CA ASP A 230 -14.65 14.53 12.95
C ASP A 230 -14.40 14.11 14.42
N LYS A 231 -15.30 13.29 14.97
CA LYS A 231 -15.24 12.84 16.36
C LYS A 231 -13.98 12.05 16.69
N GLU A 232 -13.51 11.24 15.74
CA GLU A 232 -12.48 10.22 15.91
C GLU A 232 -11.29 10.39 14.98
N HIS A 233 -11.46 11.13 13.88
CA HIS A 233 -10.45 11.26 12.84
C HIS A 233 -9.77 12.62 12.86
N TYR A 234 -8.46 12.59 12.68
CA TYR A 234 -7.57 13.75 12.67
C TYR A 234 -6.62 13.68 11.48
N LEU A 235 -6.39 14.84 10.87
CA LEU A 235 -5.32 14.99 9.89
C LEU A 235 -4.04 15.37 10.60
N LYS A 236 -3.03 14.53 10.54
CA LYS A 236 -1.75 14.80 11.16
C LYS A 236 -0.93 15.74 10.28
N ARG A 237 -0.58 16.89 10.82
CA ARG A 237 0.36 17.84 10.21
C ARG A 237 1.77 17.43 10.57
N PHE A 238 2.51 16.92 9.58
CA PHE A 238 3.95 16.76 9.73
C PHE A 238 4.70 18.02 9.28
N PRO A 239 5.96 18.18 9.70
CA PRO A 239 6.86 19.12 9.09
C PRO A 239 6.88 18.98 7.56
N VAL A 240 7.07 20.08 6.86
CA VAL A 240 7.02 20.15 5.38
C VAL A 240 7.91 19.10 4.70
N TRP A 241 9.06 18.79 5.27
CA TRP A 241 9.98 17.81 4.72
C TRP A 241 9.42 16.37 4.68
N PHE A 242 8.56 15.98 5.62
CA PHE A 242 7.85 14.70 5.55
C PHE A 242 6.85 14.65 4.40
N SER A 243 6.18 15.76 4.17
CA SER A 243 5.24 15.87 3.05
C SER A 243 5.95 15.77 1.70
N ILE A 244 7.20 16.23 1.58
CA ILE A 244 8.01 16.07 0.37
C ILE A 244 8.27 14.58 0.08
N PHE A 245 8.70 13.82 1.07
CA PHE A 245 8.91 12.37 0.89
C PHE A 245 7.62 11.64 0.52
N ASN A 246 6.52 11.98 1.16
CA ASN A 246 5.22 11.38 0.88
C ASN A 246 4.68 11.78 -0.50
N GLY A 247 4.92 13.02 -0.92
CA GLY A 247 4.54 13.50 -2.25
C GLY A 247 5.25 12.74 -3.38
N ASN A 248 6.49 12.37 -3.19
CA ASN A 248 7.25 11.59 -4.17
C ASN A 248 6.68 10.18 -4.36
N THR A 249 6.07 9.58 -3.36
CA THR A 249 5.41 8.27 -3.49
C THR A 249 4.09 8.33 -4.23
N ALA A 250 3.48 9.50 -4.34
CA ALA A 250 2.22 9.68 -5.09
C ALA A 250 2.44 9.94 -6.59
N ILE A 251 3.67 10.20 -7.02
CA ILE A 251 3.99 10.56 -8.42
C ILE A 251 4.43 9.34 -9.24
N HIS A 252 4.72 8.24 -8.61
CA HIS A 252 5.09 6.98 -9.25
C HIS A 252 3.88 6.05 -9.31
#